data_951734eb6ed5087cd1d77795f2a1d5bc
#
_entry.id   951734eb6ed5087cd1d77795f2a1d5bc
#
_cell.length_a   1.000
_cell.length_b   1.000
_cell.length_c   1.000
_cell.angle_alpha   90.00
_cell.angle_beta   90.00
_cell.angle_gamma   90.00
#
_symmetry.space_group_name_H-M   'P 1'
#
loop_
_entity.id
_entity.type
_entity.pdbx_description
1 polymer ?
#
loop_
_entity_poly.entity_id
_entity_poly.type
_entity_poly.pdbx_seq_one_letter_code
_entity_poly.pdbx_strand_id
1 'polypeptide(L)'
;MSRLAAAALGVWLIGYAPPAAAQETRPDGSSSTRDEGAMPERLKRLVAPSPSAPWQPPALRGYTSVLKAEERVVIDPQKRYDLVELIDLAQRTNPETRVAWEGARQAAIGVGLVQSEYFPVLALAAIGGYKSVATPAPKDVAPNGFFRVDLEQAVPMLNLRWLLLDFGRRGNALDAAKERLMSANLAFNRKHQEIIFRVQSAFLTLTSLQRKIAVAQSALDAARSVREAAEGQLQNGLATLPEVSLARQQEAQAAFDLEDALAKERDAQVTLAESIGIIPTTAIQVTDFSALPAPAALENSVDKVIDQALEKRPDLIAKVAAVRAKEADVRRARAAYFPTLSVVGDVSSILGRARITGGNRNTGWFSAAEPNYGIGIALEWNIFEGGATRRRVELAEAERRAAEQEVTAARDRAVNDVWKAYTDVHLAIRRLDVAAALVTASEQSYESILESYRHGLGTLTDLLAARRELSRARFVEVDTKLQLMNASAALAFTTGNSPPGQSPGR
;
A
#
# COMPACT_ATOMS: atom_id res chain seq x y z
N MET A 1 49.57 -40.35 45.85
CA MET A 1 48.21 -40.89 45.70
C MET A 1 47.48 -39.95 44.79
N SER A 2 47.86 -39.95 43.56
CA SER A 2 47.34 -39.09 42.48
C SER A 2 47.16 -39.99 41.26
N ARG A 3 45.99 -40.11 40.73
CA ARG A 3 45.56 -40.63 39.43
C ARG A 3 44.22 -41.36 39.60
N LEU A 4 43.13 -40.63 39.53
CA LEU A 4 41.79 -41.08 39.16
C LEU A 4 40.80 -39.90 39.18
N ALA A 5 41.08 -38.92 38.29
CA ALA A 5 40.11 -37.83 38.02
C ALA A 5 40.31 -37.34 36.58
N ALA A 6 40.15 -38.25 35.63
CA ALA A 6 40.12 -37.85 34.23
C ALA A 6 39.36 -38.87 33.41
N ALA A 7 38.06 -38.92 33.53
CA ALA A 7 37.16 -39.57 32.55
C ALA A 7 35.69 -39.26 32.87
N ALA A 8 35.21 -38.08 32.54
CA ALA A 8 33.78 -37.84 32.34
C ALA A 8 33.56 -36.46 31.63
N LEU A 9 34.23 -36.22 30.55
CA LEU A 9 33.79 -35.22 29.56
C LEU A 9 32.87 -35.92 28.56
N GLY A 10 31.66 -36.18 29.01
CA GLY A 10 30.56 -36.62 28.13
C GLY A 10 30.09 -35.45 27.33
N VAL A 11 30.46 -35.41 26.06
CA VAL A 11 29.93 -34.52 25.03
C VAL A 11 28.42 -34.61 25.00
N TRP A 12 27.74 -33.56 25.41
CA TRP A 12 26.29 -33.42 25.27
C TRP A 12 25.97 -32.89 23.88
N LEU A 13 25.74 -33.79 22.92
CA LEU A 13 24.95 -33.48 21.72
C LEU A 13 23.47 -33.49 22.14
N ILE A 14 22.91 -32.33 22.35
CA ILE A 14 21.47 -32.17 22.38
C ILE A 14 20.99 -32.35 20.93
N GLY A 15 20.64 -33.60 20.58
CA GLY A 15 19.95 -33.90 19.34
C GLY A 15 18.52 -33.33 19.44
N TYR A 16 18.28 -32.26 18.73
CA TYR A 16 16.93 -31.83 18.41
C TYR A 16 16.39 -32.81 17.38
N ALA A 17 15.60 -33.79 17.81
CA ALA A 17 14.84 -34.64 16.91
C ALA A 17 13.68 -33.83 16.33
N PRO A 18 13.54 -33.73 15.01
CA PRO A 18 12.30 -33.18 14.45
C PRO A 18 11.14 -34.15 14.74
N PRO A 19 9.90 -33.64 14.89
CA PRO A 19 8.74 -34.51 15.10
C PRO A 19 8.61 -35.47 13.91
N ALA A 20 8.46 -36.74 14.20
CA ALA A 20 8.26 -37.81 13.25
C ALA A 20 7.09 -37.50 12.31
N ALA A 21 7.36 -37.49 11.01
CA ALA A 21 6.33 -37.47 10.00
C ALA A 21 5.48 -38.75 10.15
N ALA A 22 4.18 -38.57 10.40
CA ALA A 22 3.23 -39.65 10.38
C ALA A 22 3.21 -40.29 8.98
N GLN A 23 3.54 -41.58 8.92
CA GLN A 23 3.35 -42.39 7.70
C GLN A 23 1.86 -42.48 7.39
N GLU A 24 1.47 -41.93 6.26
CA GLU A 24 0.16 -42.18 5.66
C GLU A 24 0.08 -43.65 5.22
N THR A 25 -0.69 -44.45 5.94
CA THR A 25 -1.20 -45.72 5.44
C THR A 25 -2.38 -45.42 4.53
N ARG A 26 -2.25 -45.78 3.24
CA ARG A 26 -3.39 -45.81 2.29
C ARG A 26 -4.41 -46.84 2.75
N PRO A 27 -5.69 -46.50 2.83
CA PRO A 27 -6.77 -47.49 2.79
C PRO A 27 -7.35 -47.62 1.39
N ASP A 28 -7.67 -48.85 1.04
CA ASP A 28 -8.33 -49.32 -0.16
C ASP A 28 -9.65 -48.63 -0.44
N GLY A 29 -9.96 -48.60 -1.76
CA GLY A 29 -11.15 -47.95 -2.28
C GLY A 29 -12.45 -48.60 -1.81
N SER A 30 -13.25 -47.80 -1.14
CA SER A 30 -14.72 -47.95 -1.12
C SER A 30 -15.33 -46.56 -1.15
N SER A 31 -16.16 -46.32 -2.14
CA SER A 31 -16.98 -45.14 -2.33
C SER A 31 -17.92 -44.95 -1.14
N SER A 32 -17.57 -44.10 -0.21
CA SER A 32 -18.54 -43.54 0.72
C SER A 32 -18.54 -42.00 0.51
N THR A 33 -19.70 -41.45 0.33
CA THR A 33 -20.01 -40.02 0.38
C THR A 33 -19.18 -39.39 1.50
N ARG A 34 -18.22 -38.53 1.13
CA ARG A 34 -17.44 -37.75 2.10
C ARG A 34 -18.43 -36.85 2.83
N ASP A 35 -18.74 -37.26 4.03
CA ASP A 35 -19.25 -36.37 5.06
C ASP A 35 -18.20 -35.27 5.21
N GLU A 36 -18.53 -34.04 4.81
CA GLU A 36 -17.65 -32.88 5.00
C GLU A 36 -17.35 -32.82 6.50
N GLY A 37 -16.12 -33.16 6.87
CA GLY A 37 -15.68 -33.45 8.20
C GLY A 37 -16.23 -32.49 9.24
N ALA A 38 -17.02 -33.02 10.17
CA ALA A 38 -17.65 -32.26 11.24
C ALA A 38 -16.60 -31.43 11.97
N MET A 39 -16.63 -30.11 11.77
CA MET A 39 -15.72 -29.18 12.42
C MET A 39 -15.80 -29.36 13.95
N PRO A 40 -14.66 -29.43 14.64
CA PRO A 40 -14.66 -29.56 16.11
C PRO A 40 -15.54 -28.49 16.77
N GLU A 41 -16.33 -28.85 17.80
CA GLU A 41 -17.25 -27.94 18.49
C GLU A 41 -16.62 -26.60 18.92
N ARG A 42 -15.31 -26.61 19.26
CA ARG A 42 -14.56 -25.40 19.59
C ARG A 42 -14.41 -24.45 18.40
N LEU A 43 -14.34 -24.96 17.17
CA LEU A 43 -14.19 -24.17 15.95
C LEU A 43 -15.54 -23.73 15.38
N LYS A 44 -16.64 -24.46 15.66
CA LYS A 44 -17.99 -24.05 15.23
C LYS A 44 -18.41 -22.68 15.76
N ARG A 45 -17.89 -22.25 16.90
CA ARG A 45 -18.16 -20.93 17.49
C ARG A 45 -17.31 -19.81 16.89
N LEU A 46 -16.27 -20.15 16.12
CA LEU A 46 -15.32 -19.19 15.53
C LEU A 46 -15.67 -18.82 14.09
N VAL A 47 -16.59 -19.54 13.47
CA VAL A 47 -17.03 -19.32 12.08
C VAL A 47 -18.54 -19.14 12.01
N ALA A 48 -19.04 -18.66 10.88
CA ALA A 48 -20.47 -18.57 10.61
C ALA A 48 -21.14 -19.96 10.73
N PRO A 49 -22.35 -20.08 11.29
CA PRO A 49 -23.02 -21.36 11.49
C PRO A 49 -23.39 -22.05 10.16
N SER A 50 -23.58 -21.30 9.07
CA SER A 50 -23.81 -21.79 7.72
C SER A 50 -23.39 -20.73 6.69
N PRO A 51 -23.21 -21.10 5.39
CA PRO A 51 -22.93 -20.12 4.34
C PRO A 51 -24.02 -19.06 4.13
N SER A 52 -25.24 -19.35 4.59
CA SER A 52 -26.40 -18.46 4.50
C SER A 52 -26.65 -17.60 5.73
N ALA A 53 -25.90 -17.84 6.82
CA ALA A 53 -26.09 -17.10 8.09
C ALA A 53 -24.83 -16.24 8.37
N PRO A 54 -24.98 -14.93 8.64
CA PRO A 54 -23.86 -14.08 8.98
C PRO A 54 -23.24 -14.50 10.32
N TRP A 55 -21.91 -14.46 10.38
CA TRP A 55 -21.20 -14.66 11.63
C TRP A 55 -21.44 -13.49 12.59
N GLN A 56 -21.81 -13.78 13.82
CA GLN A 56 -21.96 -12.78 14.86
C GLN A 56 -20.73 -12.80 15.77
N PRO A 57 -19.91 -11.75 15.73
CA PRO A 57 -18.71 -11.69 16.57
C PRO A 57 -19.07 -11.55 18.06
N PRO A 58 -18.33 -12.21 18.97
CA PRO A 58 -18.42 -11.92 20.38
C PRO A 58 -18.00 -10.49 20.64
N ALA A 59 -18.45 -9.70 21.43
CA ALA A 59 -18.04 -8.35 21.85
C ALA A 59 -17.13 -7.54 20.88
N LEU A 60 -17.72 -6.75 19.99
CA LEU A 60 -16.98 -5.82 19.11
C LEU A 60 -16.47 -4.54 19.80
N ARG A 61 -16.78 -4.32 21.08
CA ARG A 61 -16.46 -3.05 21.78
C ARG A 61 -14.97 -2.70 21.73
N GLY A 62 -14.07 -3.68 21.80
CA GLY A 62 -12.62 -3.45 21.69
C GLY A 62 -12.16 -3.05 20.28
N TYR A 63 -12.88 -3.48 19.25
CA TYR A 63 -12.57 -3.14 17.86
C TYR A 63 -13.18 -1.80 17.45
N THR A 64 -14.40 -1.51 17.89
CA THR A 64 -15.11 -0.28 17.53
C THR A 64 -14.61 0.95 18.29
N SER A 65 -13.95 0.78 19.44
CA SER A 65 -13.32 1.91 20.16
C SER A 65 -12.19 2.57 19.37
N VAL A 66 -11.48 1.79 18.57
CA VAL A 66 -10.41 2.29 17.68
C VAL A 66 -10.96 3.11 16.51
N LEU A 67 -12.23 2.86 16.12
CA LEU A 67 -12.89 3.60 15.04
C LEU A 67 -13.49 4.94 15.50
N LYS A 68 -13.49 5.21 16.81
CA LYS A 68 -13.92 6.51 17.34
C LYS A 68 -12.81 7.53 17.15
N ALA A 69 -13.10 8.39 16.19
CA ALA A 69 -12.45 9.65 15.82
C ALA A 69 -11.13 10.04 16.55
N GLU A 70 -10.03 9.89 15.83
CA GLU A 70 -8.83 10.72 16.02
C GLU A 70 -9.17 12.21 15.76
N GLU A 71 -8.34 13.12 16.30
CA GLU A 71 -8.47 14.57 16.08
C GLU A 71 -8.60 14.87 14.59
N ARG A 72 -9.75 15.39 14.23
CA ARG A 72 -10.08 15.74 12.84
C ARG A 72 -9.44 17.07 12.52
N VAL A 73 -8.75 17.14 11.39
CA VAL A 73 -8.35 18.44 10.84
C VAL A 73 -9.61 19.25 10.54
N VAL A 74 -9.74 20.35 11.23
CA VAL A 74 -10.87 21.28 11.04
C VAL A 74 -10.53 22.18 9.86
N ILE A 75 -11.36 22.11 8.82
CA ILE A 75 -11.31 23.05 7.70
C ILE A 75 -12.07 24.31 8.09
N ASP A 76 -11.47 25.46 7.83
CA ASP A 76 -12.14 26.74 7.99
C ASP A 76 -13.18 26.91 6.86
N PRO A 77 -14.48 26.93 7.17
CA PRO A 77 -15.52 27.02 6.15
C PRO A 77 -15.58 28.39 5.43
N GLN A 78 -14.93 29.40 5.98
CA GLN A 78 -14.90 30.74 5.39
C GLN A 78 -13.67 31.01 4.54
N LYS A 79 -12.64 30.18 4.67
CA LYS A 79 -11.42 30.30 3.88
C LYS A 79 -11.60 29.68 2.49
N ARG A 80 -11.20 30.42 1.44
CA ARG A 80 -11.05 29.88 0.10
C ARG A 80 -9.65 29.29 -0.06
N TYR A 81 -9.58 28.00 -0.35
CA TYR A 81 -8.35 27.26 -0.52
C TYR A 81 -7.93 27.28 -1.99
N ASP A 82 -6.65 27.50 -2.24
CA ASP A 82 -6.06 27.29 -3.55
C ASP A 82 -5.59 25.84 -3.73
N LEU A 83 -5.20 25.47 -4.94
CA LEU A 83 -4.73 24.11 -5.25
C LEU A 83 -3.47 23.74 -4.45
N VAL A 84 -2.54 24.69 -4.26
CA VAL A 84 -1.27 24.43 -3.57
C VAL A 84 -1.51 24.16 -2.08
N GLU A 85 -2.38 24.94 -1.47
CA GLU A 85 -2.78 24.76 -0.07
C GLU A 85 -3.48 23.41 0.16
N LEU A 86 -4.35 22.98 -0.77
CA LEU A 86 -5.03 21.69 -0.69
C LEU A 86 -4.06 20.51 -0.88
N ILE A 87 -3.09 20.63 -1.76
CA ILE A 87 -2.03 19.63 -1.94
C ILE A 87 -1.19 19.53 -0.65
N ASP A 88 -0.75 20.64 -0.08
CA ASP A 88 0.02 20.65 1.18
C ASP A 88 -0.79 20.03 2.34
N LEU A 89 -2.07 20.37 2.43
CA LEU A 89 -2.97 19.78 3.41
C LEU A 89 -3.07 18.26 3.20
N ALA A 90 -3.30 17.78 1.98
CA ALA A 90 -3.41 16.36 1.66
C ALA A 90 -2.12 15.59 1.99
N GLN A 91 -0.95 16.15 1.74
CA GLN A 91 0.32 15.50 2.07
C GLN A 91 0.49 15.30 3.58
N ARG A 92 -0.07 16.19 4.41
CA ARG A 92 0.00 16.10 5.88
C ARG A 92 -1.10 15.21 6.47
N THR A 93 -2.28 15.18 5.88
CA THR A 93 -3.47 14.56 6.50
C THR A 93 -3.84 13.22 5.89
N ASN A 94 -3.51 12.96 4.63
CA ASN A 94 -3.95 11.76 3.94
C ASN A 94 -3.33 10.49 4.55
N PRO A 95 -4.15 9.53 5.01
CA PRO A 95 -3.67 8.29 5.62
C PRO A 95 -2.79 7.44 4.69
N GLU A 96 -3.03 7.48 3.35
CA GLU A 96 -2.23 6.72 2.39
C GLU A 96 -0.77 7.21 2.33
N THR A 97 -0.53 8.51 2.53
CA THR A 97 0.82 9.07 2.65
C THR A 97 1.52 8.51 3.88
N ARG A 98 0.82 8.47 5.02
CA ARG A 98 1.37 7.90 6.27
C ARG A 98 1.66 6.40 6.13
N VAL A 99 0.76 5.63 5.50
CA VAL A 99 0.99 4.19 5.22
C VAL A 99 2.24 3.99 4.37
N ALA A 100 2.42 4.76 3.30
CA ALA A 100 3.59 4.68 2.44
C ALA A 100 4.89 5.08 3.18
N TRP A 101 4.83 6.10 4.03
CA TRP A 101 5.95 6.52 4.88
C TRP A 101 6.33 5.44 5.90
N GLU A 102 5.36 4.83 6.59
CA GLU A 102 5.61 3.72 7.51
C GLU A 102 6.19 2.50 6.77
N GLY A 103 5.78 2.26 5.52
CA GLY A 103 6.40 1.24 4.67
C GLY A 103 7.89 1.49 4.42
N ALA A 104 8.28 2.72 4.14
CA ALA A 104 9.69 3.10 4.01
C ALA A 104 10.44 2.97 5.35
N ARG A 105 9.81 3.35 6.47
CA ARG A 105 10.36 3.19 7.82
C ARG A 105 10.55 1.73 8.20
N GLN A 106 9.60 0.86 7.89
CA GLN A 106 9.71 -0.59 8.08
C GLN A 106 10.92 -1.15 7.31
N ALA A 107 11.11 -0.74 6.06
CA ALA A 107 12.27 -1.16 5.27
C ALA A 107 13.59 -0.66 5.88
N ALA A 108 13.63 0.57 6.43
CA ALA A 108 14.80 1.10 7.13
C ALA A 108 15.12 0.31 8.41
N ILE A 109 14.10 -0.04 9.20
CA ILE A 109 14.26 -0.92 10.38
C ILE A 109 14.76 -2.30 9.93
N GLY A 110 14.27 -2.82 8.79
CA GLY A 110 14.75 -4.06 8.19
C GLY A 110 16.25 -4.05 7.88
N VAL A 111 16.80 -2.93 7.42
CA VAL A 111 18.26 -2.76 7.26
C VAL A 111 18.96 -2.88 8.63
N GLY A 112 18.44 -2.20 9.67
CA GLY A 112 18.98 -2.28 11.03
C GLY A 112 18.96 -3.71 11.60
N LEU A 113 17.90 -4.47 11.32
CA LEU A 113 17.81 -5.89 11.74
C LEU A 113 18.91 -6.74 11.09
N VAL A 114 19.17 -6.58 9.79
CA VAL A 114 20.26 -7.29 9.12
C VAL A 114 21.64 -6.82 9.64
N GLN A 115 21.81 -5.53 9.95
CA GLN A 115 23.03 -5.02 10.58
C GLN A 115 23.26 -5.62 11.96
N SER A 116 22.21 -5.92 12.72
CA SER A 116 22.36 -6.54 14.04
C SER A 116 22.99 -7.94 14.01
N GLU A 117 22.91 -8.66 12.86
CA GLU A 117 23.55 -9.96 12.68
C GLU A 117 25.11 -9.91 12.71
N TYR A 118 25.70 -8.72 12.61
CA TYR A 118 27.15 -8.52 12.73
C TYR A 118 27.63 -8.46 14.19
N PHE A 119 26.72 -8.31 15.14
CA PHE A 119 27.04 -8.22 16.56
C PHE A 119 26.88 -9.58 17.25
N PRO A 120 27.57 -9.79 18.39
CA PRO A 120 27.40 -11.01 19.19
C PRO A 120 25.98 -11.08 19.78
N VAL A 121 25.47 -12.30 19.89
CA VAL A 121 24.23 -12.59 20.62
C VAL A 121 24.60 -13.16 21.98
N LEU A 122 24.09 -12.54 23.04
CA LEU A 122 24.17 -13.01 24.41
C LEU A 122 22.78 -13.48 24.85
N ALA A 123 22.66 -14.73 25.26
CA ALA A 123 21.39 -15.32 25.71
C ALA A 123 21.55 -15.90 27.12
N LEU A 124 20.70 -15.45 28.04
CA LEU A 124 20.58 -16.04 29.37
C LEU A 124 19.48 -17.11 29.33
N ALA A 125 19.82 -18.32 29.75
CA ALA A 125 18.88 -19.41 29.92
C ALA A 125 19.03 -20.02 31.32
N ALA A 126 18.00 -20.64 31.86
CA ALA A 126 18.08 -21.41 33.09
C ALA A 126 17.25 -22.68 32.93
N ILE A 127 17.83 -23.80 33.28
CA ILE A 127 17.15 -25.11 33.29
C ILE A 127 17.12 -25.61 34.74
N GLY A 128 15.94 -25.91 35.27
CA GLY A 128 15.79 -26.48 36.61
C GLY A 128 15.02 -27.77 36.56
N GLY A 129 15.41 -28.70 37.43
CA GLY A 129 14.70 -29.97 37.54
C GLY A 129 15.48 -31.06 38.25
N TYR A 130 14.84 -32.21 38.32
CA TYR A 130 15.42 -33.46 38.81
C TYR A 130 15.85 -34.32 37.62
N LYS A 131 17.08 -34.85 37.70
CA LYS A 131 17.64 -35.76 36.69
C LYS A 131 18.24 -36.96 37.40
N SER A 132 17.92 -38.16 36.95
CA SER A 132 18.52 -39.40 37.41
C SER A 132 19.18 -40.11 36.23
N VAL A 133 20.48 -40.32 36.31
CA VAL A 133 21.28 -40.94 35.25
C VAL A 133 21.93 -42.23 35.78
N ALA A 134 21.65 -43.35 35.13
CA ALA A 134 22.37 -44.59 35.37
C ALA A 134 23.59 -44.67 34.44
N THR A 135 24.77 -44.83 35.01
CA THR A 135 26.04 -44.91 34.27
C THR A 135 26.59 -46.33 34.47
N PRO A 136 26.85 -47.10 33.37
CA PRO A 136 27.47 -48.38 33.45
C PRO A 136 28.85 -48.30 34.10
N ALA A 137 29.21 -49.26 34.95
CA ALA A 137 30.51 -49.31 35.58
C ALA A 137 30.92 -50.78 35.80
N PRO A 138 32.23 -51.10 35.83
CA PRO A 138 32.72 -52.41 36.15
C PRO A 138 32.27 -52.87 37.51
N LYS A 139 32.07 -54.18 37.71
CA LYS A 139 31.52 -54.75 38.95
C LYS A 139 32.40 -54.55 40.19
N ASP A 140 33.67 -54.35 40.01
CA ASP A 140 34.63 -53.93 41.07
C ASP A 140 34.36 -52.52 41.60
N VAL A 141 33.75 -51.63 40.79
CA VAL A 141 33.38 -50.26 41.19
C VAL A 141 31.92 -50.14 41.56
N ALA A 142 31.04 -50.88 40.89
CA ALA A 142 29.62 -50.93 41.15
C ALA A 142 29.11 -52.37 41.06
N PRO A 143 28.77 -53.04 42.20
CA PRO A 143 28.40 -54.46 42.24
C PRO A 143 27.24 -54.86 41.33
N ASN A 144 26.30 -53.92 41.07
CA ASN A 144 25.17 -54.07 40.17
C ASN A 144 25.47 -53.74 38.68
N GLY A 145 26.74 -53.48 38.34
CA GLY A 145 27.17 -53.13 36.99
C GLY A 145 26.82 -51.68 36.56
N PHE A 146 26.26 -50.87 37.43
CA PHE A 146 26.01 -49.46 37.22
C PHE A 146 25.96 -48.68 38.54
N PHE A 147 26.25 -47.38 38.46
CA PHE A 147 25.88 -46.41 39.51
C PHE A 147 24.90 -45.40 38.99
N ARG A 148 24.09 -44.90 39.88
CA ARG A 148 23.06 -43.89 39.57
C ARG A 148 23.43 -42.59 40.22
N VAL A 149 23.39 -41.51 39.40
CA VAL A 149 23.56 -40.15 39.85
C VAL A 149 22.22 -39.45 39.79
N ASP A 150 21.70 -39.12 40.96
CA ASP A 150 20.50 -38.30 41.11
C ASP A 150 20.92 -36.86 41.32
N LEU A 151 20.34 -35.94 40.54
CA LEU A 151 20.66 -34.52 40.54
C LEU A 151 19.38 -33.71 40.68
N GLU A 152 19.31 -32.90 41.72
CA GLU A 152 18.35 -31.83 41.84
C GLU A 152 19.11 -30.53 41.55
N GLN A 153 18.84 -29.88 40.43
CA GLN A 153 19.67 -28.77 39.97
C GLN A 153 18.87 -27.62 39.31
N ALA A 154 19.39 -26.43 39.44
CA ALA A 154 19.11 -25.30 38.57
C ALA A 154 20.42 -24.89 37.89
N VAL A 155 20.40 -24.78 36.59
CA VAL A 155 21.58 -24.44 35.81
C VAL A 155 21.30 -23.16 35.04
N PRO A 156 21.56 -21.98 35.62
CA PRO A 156 21.64 -20.74 34.87
C PRO A 156 22.86 -20.81 33.92
N MET A 157 22.65 -20.36 32.68
CA MET A 157 23.72 -20.33 31.66
C MET A 157 23.62 -19.06 30.82
N LEU A 158 24.76 -18.43 30.59
CA LEU A 158 24.94 -17.33 29.66
C LEU A 158 25.67 -17.83 28.44
N ASN A 159 25.05 -17.75 27.28
CA ASN A 159 25.60 -18.19 26.01
C ASN A 159 26.00 -16.99 25.17
N LEU A 160 27.19 -17.01 24.60
CA LEU A 160 27.70 -16.09 23.60
C LEU A 160 27.73 -16.82 22.26
N ARG A 161 27.17 -16.18 21.22
CA ARG A 161 27.35 -16.62 19.84
C ARG A 161 27.66 -15.40 18.96
N TRP A 162 28.79 -15.45 18.27
CA TRP A 162 29.19 -14.38 17.35
C TRP A 162 29.70 -14.96 16.04
N LEU A 163 28.96 -14.70 14.97
CA LEU A 163 29.31 -15.11 13.64
C LEU A 163 30.43 -14.20 13.11
N LEU A 164 31.63 -14.77 12.86
CA LEU A 164 32.77 -14.00 12.38
C LEU A 164 32.84 -13.99 10.84
N LEU A 165 32.69 -15.14 10.20
CA LEU A 165 32.85 -15.30 8.77
C LEU A 165 31.69 -16.15 8.20
N ASP A 166 31.13 -15.71 7.07
CA ASP A 166 30.00 -16.36 6.39
C ASP A 166 30.07 -16.23 4.86
N PHE A 167 31.23 -15.91 4.34
CA PHE A 167 31.52 -15.78 2.91
C PHE A 167 30.58 -14.85 2.17
N GLY A 168 30.15 -13.74 2.83
CA GLY A 168 29.31 -12.71 2.26
C GLY A 168 27.81 -12.93 2.41
N ARG A 169 27.37 -13.92 3.18
CA ARG A 169 25.94 -14.18 3.42
C ARG A 169 25.25 -12.96 4.03
N ARG A 170 25.79 -12.38 5.12
CA ARG A 170 25.27 -11.16 5.76
C ARG A 170 25.47 -9.93 4.89
N GLY A 171 26.64 -9.81 4.22
CA GLY A 171 26.90 -8.69 3.32
C GLY A 171 25.86 -8.60 2.19
N ASN A 172 25.59 -9.71 1.51
CA ASN A 172 24.57 -9.76 0.47
C ASN A 172 23.14 -9.59 1.03
N ALA A 173 22.88 -10.06 2.26
CA ALA A 173 21.60 -9.80 2.93
C ALA A 173 21.41 -8.29 3.21
N LEU A 174 22.47 -7.61 3.64
CA LEU A 174 22.47 -6.16 3.88
C LEU A 174 22.29 -5.39 2.56
N ASP A 175 22.95 -5.79 1.48
CA ASP A 175 22.76 -5.18 0.16
C ASP A 175 21.31 -5.34 -0.31
N ALA A 176 20.74 -6.55 -0.18
CA ALA A 176 19.33 -6.77 -0.50
C ALA A 176 18.38 -5.90 0.33
N ALA A 177 18.67 -5.74 1.64
CA ALA A 177 17.85 -4.89 2.51
C ALA A 177 17.95 -3.41 2.13
N LYS A 178 19.13 -2.91 1.76
CA LYS A 178 19.34 -1.53 1.27
C LYS A 178 18.59 -1.26 -0.03
N GLU A 179 18.62 -2.19 -0.98
CA GLU A 179 17.89 -2.05 -2.24
C GLU A 179 16.36 -2.11 -2.03
N ARG A 180 15.88 -2.92 -1.07
CA ARG A 180 14.46 -2.89 -0.65
C ARG A 180 14.08 -1.56 0.00
N LEU A 181 14.95 -0.97 0.81
CA LEU A 181 14.74 0.38 1.37
C LEU A 181 14.67 1.42 0.26
N MET A 182 15.56 1.36 -0.75
CA MET A 182 15.52 2.25 -1.92
C MET A 182 14.18 2.12 -2.65
N SER A 183 13.73 0.88 -2.92
CA SER A 183 12.44 0.60 -3.55
C SER A 183 11.26 1.17 -2.74
N ALA A 184 11.27 1.03 -1.41
CA ALA A 184 10.23 1.56 -0.53
C ALA A 184 10.18 3.09 -0.50
N ASN A 185 11.33 3.77 -0.48
CA ASN A 185 11.41 5.23 -0.57
C ASN A 185 10.87 5.75 -1.91
N LEU A 186 11.18 5.06 -3.01
CA LEU A 186 10.67 5.42 -4.33
C LEU A 186 9.16 5.16 -4.44
N ALA A 187 8.65 4.09 -3.81
CA ALA A 187 7.21 3.85 -3.71
C ALA A 187 6.50 4.95 -2.90
N PHE A 188 7.12 5.45 -1.83
CA PHE A 188 6.63 6.61 -1.07
C PHE A 188 6.57 7.86 -1.97
N ASN A 189 7.64 8.16 -2.73
CA ASN A 189 7.64 9.28 -3.66
C ASN A 189 6.55 9.15 -4.73
N ARG A 190 6.33 7.94 -5.25
CA ARG A 190 5.24 7.68 -6.21
C ARG A 190 3.87 7.91 -5.58
N LYS A 191 3.67 7.50 -4.32
CA LYS A 191 2.42 7.75 -3.60
C LYS A 191 2.15 9.25 -3.40
N HIS A 192 3.18 10.04 -3.12
CA HIS A 192 3.06 11.51 -3.08
C HIS A 192 2.57 12.07 -4.43
N GLN A 193 3.18 11.66 -5.54
CA GLN A 193 2.76 12.09 -6.88
C GLN A 193 1.30 11.70 -7.18
N GLU A 194 0.89 10.50 -6.79
CA GLU A 194 -0.49 10.01 -6.96
C GLU A 194 -1.50 10.85 -6.18
N ILE A 195 -1.20 11.19 -4.94
CA ILE A 195 -2.08 12.03 -4.11
C ILE A 195 -2.17 13.43 -4.68
N ILE A 196 -1.04 14.04 -5.10
CA ILE A 196 -1.03 15.34 -5.77
C ILE A 196 -1.95 15.33 -6.99
N PHE A 197 -1.80 14.33 -7.85
CA PHE A 197 -2.63 14.19 -9.06
C PHE A 197 -4.12 14.02 -8.71
N ARG A 198 -4.45 13.20 -7.69
CA ARG A 198 -5.82 12.96 -7.25
C ARG A 198 -6.47 14.22 -6.70
N VAL A 199 -5.77 14.98 -5.86
CA VAL A 199 -6.25 16.26 -5.33
C VAL A 199 -6.44 17.28 -6.45
N GLN A 200 -5.49 17.38 -7.37
CA GLN A 200 -5.57 18.26 -8.52
C GLN A 200 -6.79 17.95 -9.40
N SER A 201 -7.00 16.68 -9.73
CA SER A 201 -8.16 16.26 -10.53
C SER A 201 -9.49 16.53 -9.82
N ALA A 202 -9.57 16.27 -8.50
CA ALA A 202 -10.77 16.56 -7.71
C ALA A 202 -11.04 18.07 -7.61
N PHE A 203 -10.02 18.89 -7.40
CA PHE A 203 -10.13 20.35 -7.40
C PHE A 203 -10.63 20.91 -8.74
N LEU A 204 -10.05 20.45 -9.85
CA LEU A 204 -10.45 20.86 -11.20
C LEU A 204 -11.90 20.45 -11.50
N THR A 205 -12.30 19.26 -11.07
CA THR A 205 -13.69 18.77 -11.23
C THR A 205 -14.66 19.62 -10.44
N LEU A 206 -14.37 19.90 -9.18
CA LEU A 206 -15.23 20.73 -8.32
C LEU A 206 -15.41 22.14 -8.91
N THR A 207 -14.30 22.81 -9.27
CA THR A 207 -14.36 24.16 -9.81
C THR A 207 -15.05 24.22 -11.18
N SER A 208 -14.93 23.17 -12.00
CA SER A 208 -15.67 23.03 -13.26
C SER A 208 -17.20 22.92 -13.00
N LEU A 209 -17.60 22.14 -12.01
CA LEU A 209 -19.01 22.00 -11.64
C LEU A 209 -19.61 23.29 -11.06
N GLN A 210 -18.84 24.05 -10.30
CA GLN A 210 -19.27 25.39 -9.84
C GLN A 210 -19.53 26.34 -11.03
N ARG A 211 -18.73 26.26 -12.08
CA ARG A 211 -18.99 27.00 -13.33
C ARG A 211 -20.21 26.50 -14.06
N LYS A 212 -20.44 25.20 -14.11
CA LYS A 212 -21.66 24.63 -14.71
C LYS A 212 -22.91 25.08 -13.97
N ILE A 213 -22.86 25.17 -12.63
CA ILE A 213 -23.97 25.73 -11.84
C ILE A 213 -24.25 27.18 -12.27
N ALA A 214 -23.22 28.00 -12.44
CA ALA A 214 -23.41 29.38 -12.90
C ALA A 214 -24.06 29.44 -14.30
N VAL A 215 -23.65 28.56 -15.23
CA VAL A 215 -24.29 28.45 -16.55
C VAL A 215 -25.74 27.98 -16.46
N ALA A 216 -26.02 26.95 -15.63
CA ALA A 216 -27.37 26.41 -15.43
C ALA A 216 -28.29 27.44 -14.77
N GLN A 217 -27.80 28.20 -13.78
CA GLN A 217 -28.56 29.29 -13.14
C GLN A 217 -28.92 30.36 -14.17
N SER A 218 -27.96 30.80 -14.98
CA SER A 218 -28.22 31.77 -16.07
C SER A 218 -29.23 31.26 -17.10
N ALA A 219 -29.19 29.94 -17.39
CA ALA A 219 -30.15 29.32 -18.30
C ALA A 219 -31.55 29.29 -17.70
N LEU A 220 -31.69 28.97 -16.41
CA LEU A 220 -32.98 28.98 -15.70
C LEU A 220 -33.59 30.39 -15.62
N ASP A 221 -32.76 31.38 -15.26
CA ASP A 221 -33.26 32.79 -15.16
C ASP A 221 -33.76 33.28 -16.52
N ALA A 222 -33.06 32.95 -17.60
CA ALA A 222 -33.51 33.28 -18.94
C ALA A 222 -34.78 32.50 -19.36
N ALA A 223 -34.91 31.23 -19.02
CA ALA A 223 -36.09 30.42 -19.29
C ALA A 223 -37.33 30.98 -18.55
N ARG A 224 -37.17 31.42 -17.30
CA ARG A 224 -38.21 32.12 -16.52
C ARG A 224 -38.67 33.39 -17.22
N SER A 225 -37.74 34.23 -17.65
CA SER A 225 -38.08 35.49 -18.36
C SER A 225 -38.84 35.21 -19.66
N VAL A 226 -38.47 34.17 -20.40
CA VAL A 226 -39.19 33.80 -21.63
C VAL A 226 -40.60 33.26 -21.31
N ARG A 227 -40.77 32.43 -20.28
CA ARG A 227 -42.07 31.95 -19.84
C ARG A 227 -42.99 33.10 -19.42
N GLU A 228 -42.49 34.04 -18.60
CA GLU A 228 -43.26 35.22 -18.17
C GLU A 228 -43.70 36.08 -19.35
N ALA A 229 -42.81 36.30 -20.32
CA ALA A 229 -43.15 37.03 -21.54
C ALA A 229 -44.24 36.29 -22.35
N ALA A 230 -44.11 34.95 -22.54
CA ALA A 230 -45.10 34.16 -23.25
C ALA A 230 -46.48 34.15 -22.56
N GLU A 231 -46.52 34.06 -21.22
CA GLU A 231 -47.77 34.15 -20.43
C GLU A 231 -48.41 35.53 -20.54
N GLY A 232 -47.63 36.61 -20.49
CA GLY A 232 -48.12 37.95 -20.73
C GLY A 232 -48.67 38.17 -22.16
N GLN A 233 -48.00 37.61 -23.16
CA GLN A 233 -48.52 37.64 -24.54
C GLN A 233 -49.80 36.83 -24.71
N LEU A 234 -49.95 35.67 -24.05
CA LEU A 234 -51.21 34.89 -24.07
C LEU A 234 -52.38 35.69 -23.46
N GLN A 235 -52.14 36.37 -22.33
CA GLN A 235 -53.15 37.22 -21.70
C GLN A 235 -53.65 38.33 -22.62
N ASN A 236 -52.78 38.84 -23.50
CA ASN A 236 -53.08 39.87 -24.48
C ASN A 236 -53.56 39.31 -25.86
N GLY A 237 -53.72 37.97 -25.96
CA GLY A 237 -54.14 37.30 -27.18
C GLY A 237 -53.06 37.25 -28.28
N LEU A 238 -51.80 37.51 -27.96
CA LEU A 238 -50.67 37.57 -28.88
C LEU A 238 -49.83 36.30 -28.92
N ALA A 239 -50.09 35.32 -28.03
CA ALA A 239 -49.47 34.00 -28.01
C ALA A 239 -50.50 32.90 -27.87
N THR A 240 -50.10 31.66 -28.20
CA THR A 240 -50.96 30.48 -28.10
C THR A 240 -50.64 29.65 -26.84
N LEU A 241 -51.63 28.84 -26.37
CA LEU A 241 -51.43 27.95 -25.24
C LEU A 241 -50.27 26.91 -25.45
N PRO A 242 -50.06 26.31 -26.64
CA PRO A 242 -48.88 25.49 -26.92
C PRO A 242 -47.57 26.21 -26.72
N GLU A 243 -47.44 27.49 -27.08
CA GLU A 243 -46.21 28.28 -26.90
C GLU A 243 -45.89 28.48 -25.42
N VAL A 244 -46.91 28.83 -24.60
CA VAL A 244 -46.72 28.91 -23.13
C VAL A 244 -46.38 27.57 -22.52
N SER A 245 -46.99 26.48 -22.99
CA SER A 245 -46.67 25.13 -22.51
C SER A 245 -45.23 24.74 -22.85
N LEU A 246 -44.73 25.11 -24.04
CA LEU A 246 -43.33 24.88 -24.44
C LEU A 246 -42.35 25.72 -23.58
N ALA A 247 -42.68 26.97 -23.28
CA ALA A 247 -41.88 27.82 -22.40
C ALA A 247 -41.80 27.26 -20.96
N ARG A 248 -42.93 26.76 -20.43
CA ARG A 248 -42.97 26.10 -19.11
C ARG A 248 -42.13 24.80 -19.09
N GLN A 249 -42.21 23.99 -20.16
CA GLN A 249 -41.38 22.79 -20.30
C GLN A 249 -39.89 23.17 -20.26
N GLN A 250 -39.52 24.23 -20.96
CA GLN A 250 -38.09 24.66 -21.03
C GLN A 250 -37.61 25.19 -19.67
N GLU A 251 -38.44 25.92 -18.90
CA GLU A 251 -38.09 26.33 -17.55
C GLU A 251 -37.93 25.11 -16.62
N ALA A 252 -38.86 24.16 -16.68
CA ALA A 252 -38.74 22.92 -15.88
C ALA A 252 -37.48 22.12 -16.21
N GLN A 253 -37.11 22.06 -17.51
CA GLN A 253 -35.83 21.40 -17.91
C GLN A 253 -34.62 22.16 -17.37
N ALA A 254 -34.60 23.49 -17.47
CA ALA A 254 -33.48 24.29 -16.95
C ALA A 254 -33.37 24.18 -15.41
N ALA A 255 -34.50 24.08 -14.70
CA ALA A 255 -34.50 23.85 -13.25
C ALA A 255 -33.95 22.44 -12.91
N PHE A 256 -34.32 21.44 -13.67
CA PHE A 256 -33.78 20.08 -13.52
C PHE A 256 -32.27 20.08 -13.75
N ASP A 257 -31.77 20.73 -14.81
CA ASP A 257 -30.35 20.80 -15.15
C ASP A 257 -29.53 21.50 -14.04
N LEU A 258 -30.13 22.53 -13.38
CA LEU A 258 -29.52 23.18 -12.22
C LEU A 258 -29.41 22.24 -11.01
N GLU A 259 -30.47 21.53 -10.68
CA GLU A 259 -30.48 20.57 -9.55
C GLU A 259 -29.49 19.41 -9.79
N ASP A 260 -29.40 18.91 -11.03
CA ASP A 260 -28.41 17.89 -11.43
C ASP A 260 -26.98 18.42 -11.26
N ALA A 261 -26.71 19.66 -11.64
CA ALA A 261 -25.41 20.30 -11.45
C ALA A 261 -25.03 20.48 -9.97
N LEU A 262 -26.01 20.88 -9.13
CA LEU A 262 -25.85 21.01 -7.68
C LEU A 262 -25.60 19.65 -7.00
N ALA A 263 -26.28 18.58 -7.44
CA ALA A 263 -26.05 17.24 -6.94
C ALA A 263 -24.62 16.77 -7.26
N LYS A 264 -24.17 16.94 -8.50
CA LYS A 264 -22.80 16.60 -8.92
C LYS A 264 -21.73 17.40 -8.18
N GLU A 265 -22.01 18.67 -7.86
CA GLU A 265 -21.09 19.49 -7.07
C GLU A 265 -20.92 18.93 -5.66
N ARG A 266 -22.00 18.50 -5.01
CA ARG A 266 -21.92 17.85 -3.69
C ARG A 266 -21.09 16.57 -3.73
N ASP A 267 -21.26 15.74 -4.75
CA ASP A 267 -20.45 14.54 -4.94
C ASP A 267 -18.97 14.88 -5.15
N ALA A 268 -18.68 15.96 -5.89
CA ALA A 268 -17.31 16.42 -6.10
C ALA A 268 -16.68 16.99 -4.81
N GLN A 269 -17.47 17.63 -3.93
CA GLN A 269 -17.03 18.04 -2.59
C GLN A 269 -16.60 16.84 -1.75
N VAL A 270 -17.38 15.75 -1.77
CA VAL A 270 -17.01 14.49 -1.08
C VAL A 270 -15.71 13.92 -1.66
N THR A 271 -15.59 13.87 -2.99
CA THR A 271 -14.40 13.35 -3.68
C THR A 271 -13.15 14.18 -3.35
N LEU A 272 -13.27 15.50 -3.28
CA LEU A 272 -12.17 16.38 -2.88
C LEU A 272 -11.77 16.12 -1.43
N ALA A 273 -12.74 16.05 -0.51
CA ALA A 273 -12.47 15.76 0.90
C ALA A 273 -11.78 14.40 1.08
N GLU A 274 -12.22 13.36 0.36
CA GLU A 274 -11.61 12.03 0.35
C GLU A 274 -10.16 12.09 -0.18
N SER A 275 -9.91 12.81 -1.28
CA SER A 275 -8.57 12.94 -1.86
C SER A 275 -7.58 13.63 -0.92
N ILE A 276 -8.04 14.55 -0.09
CA ILE A 276 -7.25 15.22 0.95
C ILE A 276 -7.08 14.32 2.18
N GLY A 277 -7.98 13.37 2.41
CA GLY A 277 -7.98 12.49 3.59
C GLY A 277 -8.70 13.09 4.79
N ILE A 278 -9.73 13.88 4.56
CA ILE A 278 -10.58 14.49 5.58
C ILE A 278 -12.02 14.00 5.46
N ILE A 279 -12.79 14.16 6.54
CA ILE A 279 -14.22 13.80 6.51
C ILE A 279 -15.02 14.96 5.91
N PRO A 280 -15.96 14.71 4.97
CA PRO A 280 -16.73 15.73 4.29
C PRO A 280 -17.87 16.29 5.17
N THR A 281 -17.52 16.88 6.32
CA THR A 281 -18.48 17.47 7.26
C THR A 281 -18.80 18.93 6.94
N THR A 282 -17.94 19.58 6.16
CA THR A 282 -18.05 21.01 5.81
C THR A 282 -17.67 21.18 4.35
N ALA A 283 -18.41 22.01 3.62
CA ALA A 283 -18.08 22.34 2.23
C ALA A 283 -16.74 23.10 2.16
N ILE A 284 -15.85 22.65 1.30
CA ILE A 284 -14.55 23.27 1.06
C ILE A 284 -14.73 24.38 0.03
N GLN A 285 -14.51 25.63 0.44
CA GLN A 285 -14.50 26.74 -0.49
C GLN A 285 -13.19 26.74 -1.27
N VAL A 286 -13.27 26.74 -2.61
CA VAL A 286 -12.11 26.70 -3.50
C VAL A 286 -12.01 27.95 -4.35
N THR A 287 -10.79 28.31 -4.77
CA THR A 287 -10.54 29.36 -5.75
C THR A 287 -10.85 28.86 -7.17
N ASP A 288 -11.24 29.76 -8.06
CA ASP A 288 -11.53 29.41 -9.45
C ASP A 288 -10.23 29.02 -10.20
N PHE A 289 -10.28 27.93 -10.97
CA PHE A 289 -9.17 27.46 -11.78
C PHE A 289 -8.93 28.26 -13.08
N SER A 290 -9.80 29.22 -13.39
CA SER A 290 -9.71 30.01 -14.64
C SER A 290 -8.41 30.78 -14.78
N ALA A 291 -7.77 31.11 -13.66
CA ALA A 291 -6.47 31.76 -13.62
C ALA A 291 -5.30 30.83 -13.94
N LEU A 292 -5.52 29.49 -13.93
CA LEU A 292 -4.45 28.55 -14.29
C LEU A 292 -4.24 28.57 -15.81
N PRO A 293 -3.00 28.81 -16.30
CA PRO A 293 -2.71 28.84 -17.73
C PRO A 293 -2.95 27.46 -18.34
N ALA A 294 -3.77 27.39 -19.37
CA ALA A 294 -3.91 26.19 -20.17
C ALA A 294 -2.71 26.07 -21.13
N PRO A 295 -2.13 24.91 -21.31
CA PRO A 295 -1.06 24.71 -22.28
C PRO A 295 -1.60 24.95 -23.70
N ALA A 296 -0.97 25.87 -24.43
CA ALA A 296 -1.36 26.19 -25.78
C ALA A 296 -0.83 25.18 -26.81
N ALA A 297 0.30 24.56 -26.54
CA ALA A 297 0.91 23.55 -27.39
C ALA A 297 1.83 22.63 -26.58
N LEU A 298 2.11 21.45 -27.11
CA LEU A 298 3.15 20.55 -26.60
C LEU A 298 4.45 20.80 -27.38
N GLU A 299 5.48 21.24 -26.66
CA GLU A 299 6.76 21.64 -27.26
C GLU A 299 7.62 20.45 -27.69
N ASN A 300 7.49 19.28 -27.07
CA ASN A 300 8.34 18.14 -27.30
C ASN A 300 7.62 17.01 -28.07
N SER A 301 8.40 16.27 -28.88
CA SER A 301 7.90 15.06 -29.50
C SER A 301 7.59 13.99 -28.42
N VAL A 302 6.64 13.11 -28.70
CA VAL A 302 6.23 12.03 -27.77
C VAL A 302 7.41 11.16 -27.35
N ASP A 303 8.35 10.89 -28.25
CA ASP A 303 9.53 10.06 -27.96
C ASP A 303 10.40 10.68 -26.86
N LYS A 304 10.66 12.00 -26.93
CA LYS A 304 11.40 12.71 -25.87
C LYS A 304 10.67 12.69 -24.53
N VAL A 305 9.36 12.80 -24.56
CA VAL A 305 8.53 12.74 -23.34
C VAL A 305 8.58 11.34 -22.73
N ILE A 306 8.58 10.29 -23.55
CA ILE A 306 8.74 8.90 -23.11
C ILE A 306 10.12 8.68 -22.47
N ASP A 307 11.21 9.13 -23.14
CA ASP A 307 12.56 8.99 -22.60
C ASP A 307 12.69 9.67 -21.23
N GLN A 308 12.17 10.90 -21.10
CA GLN A 308 12.13 11.60 -19.82
C GLN A 308 11.34 10.85 -18.74
N ALA A 309 10.21 10.24 -19.10
CA ALA A 309 9.40 9.46 -18.18
C ALA A 309 10.14 8.22 -17.69
N LEU A 310 10.83 7.50 -18.58
CA LEU A 310 11.60 6.31 -18.23
C LEU A 310 12.75 6.61 -17.27
N GLU A 311 13.32 7.81 -17.33
CA GLU A 311 14.39 8.25 -16.43
C GLU A 311 13.88 8.75 -15.07
N LYS A 312 12.69 9.37 -15.02
CA LYS A 312 12.22 10.13 -13.84
C LYS A 312 11.17 9.40 -13.00
N ARG A 313 10.48 8.41 -13.55
CA ARG A 313 9.37 7.73 -12.84
C ARG A 313 9.87 6.94 -11.64
N PRO A 314 9.44 7.27 -10.41
CA PRO A 314 9.91 6.57 -9.21
C PRO A 314 9.48 5.10 -9.17
N ASP A 315 8.32 4.75 -9.71
CA ASP A 315 7.80 3.38 -9.75
C ASP A 315 8.67 2.45 -10.63
N LEU A 316 9.22 2.95 -11.74
CA LEU A 316 10.16 2.19 -12.58
C LEU A 316 11.50 1.97 -11.85
N ILE A 317 12.05 3.03 -11.28
CA ILE A 317 13.32 2.96 -10.54
C ILE A 317 13.16 2.02 -9.33
N ALA A 318 12.00 2.03 -8.67
CA ALA A 318 11.69 1.10 -7.57
C ALA A 318 11.72 -0.37 -8.02
N LYS A 319 11.22 -0.68 -9.22
CA LYS A 319 11.30 -2.03 -9.81
C LYS A 319 12.73 -2.45 -10.12
N VAL A 320 13.57 -1.52 -10.63
CA VAL A 320 14.99 -1.80 -10.83
C VAL A 320 15.71 -2.07 -9.50
N ALA A 321 15.43 -1.31 -8.45
CA ALA A 321 15.95 -1.58 -7.11
C ALA A 321 15.49 -2.95 -6.58
N ALA A 322 14.25 -3.36 -6.87
CA ALA A 322 13.76 -4.70 -6.52
C ALA A 322 14.54 -5.82 -7.24
N VAL A 323 14.91 -5.64 -8.51
CA VAL A 323 15.80 -6.60 -9.22
C VAL A 323 17.15 -6.68 -8.54
N ARG A 324 17.78 -5.55 -8.20
CA ARG A 324 19.08 -5.53 -7.50
C ARG A 324 19.01 -6.22 -6.13
N ALA A 325 17.89 -6.06 -5.41
CA ALA A 325 17.64 -6.80 -4.17
C ALA A 325 17.63 -8.33 -4.42
N LYS A 326 16.96 -8.80 -5.49
CA LYS A 326 16.91 -10.22 -5.87
C LYS A 326 18.27 -10.74 -6.33
N GLU A 327 19.08 -9.94 -7.02
CA GLU A 327 20.47 -10.29 -7.35
C GLU A 327 21.32 -10.51 -6.09
N ALA A 328 21.16 -9.65 -5.09
CA ALA A 328 21.83 -9.82 -3.80
C ALA A 328 21.32 -11.07 -3.06
N ASP A 329 20.02 -11.40 -3.14
CA ASP A 329 19.46 -12.64 -2.60
C ASP A 329 20.04 -13.88 -3.27
N VAL A 330 20.29 -13.86 -4.59
CA VAL A 330 21.00 -14.95 -5.30
C VAL A 330 22.42 -15.12 -4.76
N ARG A 331 23.17 -14.02 -4.59
CA ARG A 331 24.52 -14.05 -4.02
C ARG A 331 24.50 -14.58 -2.57
N ARG A 332 23.51 -14.17 -1.78
CA ARG A 332 23.27 -14.67 -0.42
C ARG A 332 23.00 -16.18 -0.41
N ALA A 333 22.15 -16.67 -1.31
CA ALA A 333 21.86 -18.10 -1.44
C ALA A 333 23.11 -18.91 -1.83
N ARG A 334 23.94 -18.39 -2.74
CA ARG A 334 25.22 -19.03 -3.14
C ARG A 334 26.24 -19.08 -2.01
N ALA A 335 26.23 -18.08 -1.10
CA ALA A 335 27.10 -18.09 0.07
C ALA A 335 26.87 -19.31 1.01
N ALA A 336 25.69 -19.95 0.94
CA ALA A 336 25.39 -21.16 1.70
C ALA A 336 26.15 -22.40 1.26
N TYR A 337 26.90 -22.37 0.14
CA TYR A 337 27.85 -23.45 -0.23
C TYR A 337 29.14 -23.44 0.60
N PHE A 338 29.41 -22.35 1.31
CA PHE A 338 30.63 -22.17 2.08
C PHE A 338 30.36 -22.37 3.58
N PRO A 339 31.40 -22.74 4.36
CA PRO A 339 31.29 -22.91 5.80
C PRO A 339 31.03 -21.56 6.49
N THR A 340 30.53 -21.62 7.73
CA THR A 340 30.45 -20.46 8.63
C THR A 340 31.41 -20.64 9.79
N LEU A 341 32.04 -19.56 10.26
CA LEU A 341 32.94 -19.53 11.39
C LEU A 341 32.35 -18.61 12.49
N SER A 342 32.17 -19.17 13.66
CA SER A 342 31.58 -18.45 14.81
C SER A 342 32.48 -18.56 16.04
N VAL A 343 32.49 -17.53 16.87
CA VAL A 343 32.89 -17.64 18.27
C VAL A 343 31.67 -18.11 19.06
N VAL A 344 31.86 -19.13 19.87
CA VAL A 344 30.89 -19.64 20.81
C VAL A 344 31.50 -19.60 22.21
N GLY A 345 30.70 -19.22 23.19
CA GLY A 345 31.16 -19.23 24.57
C GLY A 345 29.96 -19.47 25.51
N ASP A 346 30.23 -20.06 26.63
CA ASP A 346 29.24 -20.27 27.67
C ASP A 346 29.85 -20.04 29.05
N VAL A 347 29.01 -19.54 29.92
CA VAL A 347 29.24 -19.50 31.37
C VAL A 347 28.01 -20.07 32.03
N SER A 348 28.18 -21.12 32.83
CA SER A 348 27.08 -21.75 33.54
C SER A 348 27.47 -22.11 34.97
N SER A 349 26.52 -22.29 35.84
CA SER A 349 26.74 -22.81 37.18
C SER A 349 25.68 -23.85 37.53
N ILE A 350 26.12 -24.97 38.02
CA ILE A 350 25.18 -25.98 38.59
C ILE A 350 24.87 -25.54 40.02
N LEU A 351 23.64 -25.17 40.27
CA LEU A 351 23.15 -24.84 41.63
C LEU A 351 22.22 -25.97 42.08
N GLY A 352 22.68 -26.82 43.00
CA GLY A 352 21.87 -27.92 43.40
C GLY A 352 22.54 -28.93 44.32
N ARG A 353 22.00 -30.12 44.35
CA ARG A 353 22.53 -31.25 45.14
C ARG A 353 22.55 -32.52 44.30
N ALA A 354 23.52 -33.38 44.59
CA ALA A 354 23.71 -34.64 43.89
C ALA A 354 23.74 -35.80 44.93
N ARG A 355 23.38 -36.98 44.48
CA ARG A 355 23.51 -38.23 45.23
C ARG A 355 23.99 -39.34 44.27
N ILE A 356 24.92 -40.14 44.72
CA ILE A 356 25.40 -41.32 43.98
C ILE A 356 25.03 -42.56 44.72
N THR A 357 24.38 -43.52 44.01
CA THR A 357 23.93 -44.82 44.56
C THR A 357 24.28 -45.94 43.63
N GLY A 358 24.39 -47.20 44.12
CA GLY A 358 24.70 -48.38 43.33
C GLY A 358 26.21 -48.69 43.20
N GLY A 359 27.11 -47.84 43.67
CA GLY A 359 28.53 -48.13 43.79
C GLY A 359 28.90 -48.85 45.09
N ASN A 360 30.19 -49.15 45.26
CA ASN A 360 30.73 -49.75 46.47
C ASN A 360 30.51 -48.88 47.73
N ARG A 361 30.28 -47.55 47.54
CA ARG A 361 29.90 -46.60 48.57
C ARG A 361 28.78 -45.71 48.02
N ASN A 362 27.64 -45.76 48.65
CA ASN A 362 26.57 -44.81 48.40
C ASN A 362 26.86 -43.49 49.11
N THR A 363 26.60 -42.39 48.45
CA THR A 363 26.72 -41.04 49.07
C THR A 363 25.37 -40.58 49.59
N GLY A 364 25.35 -39.72 50.60
CA GLY A 364 24.24 -38.87 50.89
C GLY A 364 24.08 -37.76 49.83
N TRP A 365 23.12 -36.90 49.98
CA TRP A 365 23.03 -35.68 49.19
C TRP A 365 24.21 -34.75 49.53
N PHE A 366 24.90 -34.26 48.50
CA PHE A 366 25.97 -33.29 48.67
C PHE A 366 25.73 -32.12 47.73
N SER A 367 26.24 -30.94 48.06
CA SER A 367 26.13 -29.76 47.23
C SER A 367 26.92 -29.91 45.94
N ALA A 368 26.28 -29.58 44.83
CA ALA A 368 26.89 -29.50 43.50
C ALA A 368 26.73 -28.06 43.01
N ALA A 369 27.70 -27.22 43.36
CA ALA A 369 27.69 -25.81 42.98
C ALA A 369 29.07 -25.43 42.44
N GLU A 370 29.24 -25.60 41.14
CA GLU A 370 30.50 -25.27 40.46
C GLU A 370 30.25 -24.47 39.20
N PRO A 371 31.00 -23.39 38.96
CA PRO A 371 30.96 -22.64 37.72
C PRO A 371 31.69 -23.40 36.61
N ASN A 372 31.09 -23.39 35.42
CA ASN A 372 31.68 -23.87 34.19
C ASN A 372 31.76 -22.68 33.19
N TYR A 373 32.83 -22.60 32.46
CA TYR A 373 32.98 -21.63 31.40
C TYR A 373 33.79 -22.21 30.24
N GLY A 374 33.45 -21.79 29.06
CA GLY A 374 34.10 -22.17 27.83
C GLY A 374 34.06 -21.09 26.78
N ILE A 375 35.08 -20.99 25.97
CA ILE A 375 35.11 -20.19 24.76
C ILE A 375 35.84 -20.97 23.67
N GLY A 376 35.29 -20.93 22.47
CA GLY A 376 35.85 -21.65 21.33
C GLY A 376 35.47 -21.06 20.00
N ILE A 377 36.04 -21.63 18.94
CA ILE A 377 35.69 -21.32 17.56
C ILE A 377 34.97 -22.53 17.00
N ALA A 378 33.78 -22.32 16.44
CA ALA A 378 32.97 -23.31 15.77
C ALA A 378 32.96 -23.06 14.26
N LEU A 379 33.40 -24.09 13.50
CA LEU A 379 33.26 -24.14 12.04
C LEU A 379 32.07 -25.06 11.72
N GLU A 380 31.10 -24.55 11.00
CA GLU A 380 29.95 -25.32 10.54
C GLU A 380 29.88 -25.32 9.02
N TRP A 381 29.88 -26.51 8.40
CA TRP A 381 29.79 -26.68 6.96
C TRP A 381 28.84 -27.83 6.61
N ASN A 382 27.76 -27.52 5.97
CA ASN A 382 26.81 -28.52 5.48
C ASN A 382 27.30 -29.12 4.15
N ILE A 383 28.08 -30.18 4.21
CA ILE A 383 28.67 -30.84 3.03
C ILE A 383 27.60 -31.53 2.19
N PHE A 384 26.58 -32.08 2.83
CA PHE A 384 25.45 -32.74 2.17
C PHE A 384 24.13 -32.47 2.90
N GLU A 385 23.15 -31.92 2.19
CA GLU A 385 21.78 -31.64 2.68
C GLU A 385 20.74 -32.02 1.62
N GLY A 386 20.92 -33.10 0.87
CA GLY A 386 19.94 -33.57 -0.12
C GLY A 386 19.68 -32.60 -1.28
N GLY A 387 20.65 -31.74 -1.60
CA GLY A 387 20.52 -30.72 -2.67
C GLY A 387 19.74 -29.47 -2.28
N ALA A 388 19.44 -29.26 -0.99
CA ALA A 388 18.65 -28.11 -0.54
C ALA A 388 19.29 -26.77 -0.91
N THR A 389 20.59 -26.57 -0.74
CA THR A 389 21.28 -25.33 -1.12
C THR A 389 21.18 -25.06 -2.61
N ARG A 390 21.36 -26.07 -3.47
CA ARG A 390 21.19 -25.93 -4.92
C ARG A 390 19.78 -25.43 -5.26
N ARG A 391 18.75 -26.06 -4.68
CA ARG A 391 17.35 -25.66 -4.93
C ARG A 391 17.03 -24.25 -4.41
N ARG A 392 17.65 -23.81 -3.30
CA ARG A 392 17.51 -22.42 -2.81
C ARG A 392 18.13 -21.43 -3.79
N VAL A 393 19.25 -21.76 -4.43
CA VAL A 393 19.86 -20.91 -5.47
C VAL A 393 18.97 -20.87 -6.71
N GLU A 394 18.51 -22.03 -7.20
CA GLU A 394 17.58 -22.12 -8.35
C GLU A 394 16.30 -21.31 -8.10
N LEU A 395 15.73 -21.36 -6.89
CA LEU A 395 14.58 -20.56 -6.48
C LEU A 395 14.88 -19.06 -6.54
N ALA A 396 15.99 -18.62 -5.92
CA ALA A 396 16.40 -17.22 -5.93
C ALA A 396 16.67 -16.69 -7.36
N GLU A 397 17.24 -17.51 -8.24
CA GLU A 397 17.43 -17.18 -9.66
C GLU A 397 16.10 -17.07 -10.41
N ALA A 398 15.11 -17.93 -10.11
CA ALA A 398 13.77 -17.83 -10.68
C ALA A 398 13.05 -16.56 -10.21
N GLU A 399 13.17 -16.20 -8.93
CA GLU A 399 12.62 -14.96 -8.38
C GLU A 399 13.27 -13.71 -9.01
N ARG A 400 14.59 -13.73 -9.26
CA ARG A 400 15.28 -12.66 -9.98
C ARG A 400 14.74 -12.50 -11.40
N ARG A 401 14.64 -13.62 -12.18
CA ARG A 401 14.06 -13.59 -13.53
C ARG A 401 12.62 -13.06 -13.54
N ALA A 402 11.80 -13.42 -12.56
CA ALA A 402 10.46 -12.89 -12.42
C ALA A 402 10.48 -11.37 -12.21
N ALA A 403 11.36 -10.84 -11.33
CA ALA A 403 11.51 -9.41 -11.10
C ALA A 403 12.00 -8.66 -12.35
N GLU A 404 12.88 -9.24 -13.16
CA GLU A 404 13.32 -8.69 -14.46
C GLU A 404 12.13 -8.52 -15.43
N GLN A 405 11.24 -9.53 -15.50
CA GLN A 405 10.02 -9.44 -16.31
C GLN A 405 9.03 -8.39 -15.76
N GLU A 406 8.96 -8.20 -14.45
CA GLU A 406 8.18 -7.13 -13.85
C GLU A 406 8.68 -5.74 -14.25
N VAL A 407 10.01 -5.54 -14.38
CA VAL A 407 10.59 -4.28 -14.92
C VAL A 407 10.15 -4.07 -16.36
N THR A 408 10.25 -5.11 -17.21
CA THR A 408 9.81 -5.03 -18.60
C THR A 408 8.34 -4.67 -18.71
N ALA A 409 7.48 -5.36 -17.98
CA ALA A 409 6.04 -5.09 -17.97
C ALA A 409 5.71 -3.68 -17.42
N ALA A 410 6.46 -3.18 -16.43
CA ALA A 410 6.28 -1.83 -15.89
C ALA A 410 6.73 -0.76 -16.90
N ARG A 411 7.84 -1.00 -17.62
CA ARG A 411 8.31 -0.14 -18.70
C ARG A 411 7.27 -0.01 -19.82
N ASP A 412 6.73 -1.15 -20.29
CA ASP A 412 5.73 -1.16 -21.37
C ASP A 412 4.46 -0.39 -20.97
N ARG A 413 4.01 -0.57 -19.72
CA ARG A 413 2.90 0.21 -19.17
C ARG A 413 3.22 1.69 -19.13
N ALA A 414 4.43 2.05 -18.68
CA ALA A 414 4.85 3.46 -18.61
C ALA A 414 4.85 4.13 -19.99
N VAL A 415 5.34 3.45 -21.02
CA VAL A 415 5.32 3.92 -22.40
C VAL A 415 3.87 4.15 -22.86
N ASN A 416 2.99 3.18 -22.61
CA ASN A 416 1.58 3.28 -22.98
C ASN A 416 0.86 4.41 -22.23
N ASP A 417 1.13 4.57 -20.91
CA ASP A 417 0.54 5.63 -20.09
C ASP A 417 0.93 7.02 -20.64
N VAL A 418 2.21 7.21 -20.95
CA VAL A 418 2.73 8.48 -21.49
C VAL A 418 2.16 8.76 -22.87
N TRP A 419 2.16 7.74 -23.76
CA TRP A 419 1.60 7.89 -25.09
C TRP A 419 0.13 8.29 -25.04
N LYS A 420 -0.65 7.64 -24.20
CA LYS A 420 -2.07 7.96 -24.02
C LYS A 420 -2.25 9.37 -23.47
N ALA A 421 -1.54 9.74 -22.39
CA ALA A 421 -1.65 11.06 -21.79
C ALA A 421 -1.22 12.17 -22.76
N TYR A 422 -0.17 11.95 -23.56
CA TYR A 422 0.28 12.89 -24.60
C TYR A 422 -0.80 13.10 -25.66
N THR A 423 -1.38 12.00 -26.17
CA THR A 423 -2.46 12.04 -27.16
C THR A 423 -3.71 12.75 -26.61
N ASP A 424 -4.07 12.46 -25.35
CA ASP A 424 -5.21 13.09 -24.68
C ASP A 424 -5.05 14.61 -24.56
N VAL A 425 -3.84 15.10 -24.22
CA VAL A 425 -3.57 16.55 -24.19
C VAL A 425 -3.70 17.15 -25.60
N HIS A 426 -3.10 16.51 -26.60
CA HIS A 426 -3.14 17.01 -27.98
C HIS A 426 -4.57 17.10 -28.53
N LEU A 427 -5.41 16.10 -28.23
CA LEU A 427 -6.82 16.11 -28.60
C LEU A 427 -7.61 17.17 -27.80
N ALA A 428 -7.31 17.31 -26.49
CA ALA A 428 -8.02 18.27 -25.65
C ALA A 428 -7.74 19.73 -26.07
N ILE A 429 -6.52 20.06 -26.49
CA ILE A 429 -6.19 21.39 -27.07
C ILE A 429 -7.09 21.67 -28.28
N ARG A 430 -7.13 20.77 -29.26
CA ARG A 430 -7.97 20.93 -30.46
C ARG A 430 -9.45 21.03 -30.15
N ARG A 431 -9.93 20.22 -29.17
CA ARG A 431 -11.33 20.26 -28.74
C ARG A 431 -11.69 21.61 -28.09
N LEU A 432 -10.77 22.21 -27.34
CA LEU A 432 -11.01 23.52 -26.71
C LEU A 432 -11.17 24.61 -27.79
N ASP A 433 -10.33 24.61 -28.83
CA ASP A 433 -10.44 25.58 -29.95
C ASP A 433 -11.82 25.42 -30.65
N VAL A 434 -12.23 24.20 -30.93
CA VAL A 434 -13.54 23.93 -31.57
C VAL A 434 -14.70 24.29 -30.64
N ALA A 435 -14.59 24.04 -29.34
CA ALA A 435 -15.62 24.39 -28.36
C ALA A 435 -15.79 25.91 -28.22
N ALA A 436 -14.71 26.67 -28.23
CA ALA A 436 -14.73 28.14 -28.26
C ALA A 436 -15.43 28.69 -29.54
N ALA A 437 -15.10 28.12 -30.70
CA ALA A 437 -15.79 28.46 -31.94
C ALA A 437 -17.30 28.12 -31.90
N LEU A 438 -17.66 26.99 -31.31
CA LEU A 438 -19.06 26.57 -31.10
C LEU A 438 -19.81 27.57 -30.22
N VAL A 439 -19.24 28.03 -29.11
CA VAL A 439 -19.83 29.04 -28.24
C VAL A 439 -20.07 30.33 -29.04
N THR A 440 -19.05 30.84 -29.73
CA THR A 440 -19.15 32.06 -30.54
C THR A 440 -20.27 31.98 -31.59
N ALA A 441 -20.32 30.88 -32.35
CA ALA A 441 -21.37 30.64 -33.34
C ALA A 441 -22.76 30.55 -32.73
N SER A 442 -22.88 29.87 -31.59
CA SER A 442 -24.15 29.72 -30.86
C SER A 442 -24.63 31.05 -30.27
N GLU A 443 -23.71 31.91 -29.79
CA GLU A 443 -24.04 33.24 -29.31
C GLU A 443 -24.55 34.13 -30.44
N GLN A 444 -23.88 34.16 -31.57
CA GLN A 444 -24.31 34.93 -32.77
C GLN A 444 -25.67 34.43 -33.29
N SER A 445 -25.88 33.11 -33.31
CA SER A 445 -27.16 32.53 -33.73
C SER A 445 -28.28 32.97 -32.77
N TYR A 446 -28.05 32.83 -31.44
CA TYR A 446 -29.02 33.23 -30.44
C TYR A 446 -29.38 34.71 -30.50
N GLU A 447 -28.40 35.59 -30.63
CA GLU A 447 -28.60 37.04 -30.75
C GLU A 447 -29.40 37.38 -31.99
N SER A 448 -29.10 36.81 -33.15
CA SER A 448 -29.81 37.01 -34.40
C SER A 448 -31.29 36.55 -34.33
N ILE A 449 -31.54 35.37 -33.72
CA ILE A 449 -32.87 34.82 -33.57
C ILE A 449 -33.65 35.63 -32.52
N LEU A 450 -33.03 36.07 -31.45
CA LEU A 450 -33.64 36.92 -30.42
C LEU A 450 -34.13 38.28 -31.04
N GLU A 451 -33.31 38.87 -31.88
CA GLU A 451 -33.68 40.11 -32.56
C GLU A 451 -34.81 39.92 -33.58
N SER A 452 -34.76 38.81 -34.35
CA SER A 452 -35.82 38.43 -35.26
C SER A 452 -37.16 38.18 -34.50
N TYR A 453 -37.10 37.52 -33.35
CA TYR A 453 -38.28 37.30 -32.51
C TYR A 453 -38.86 38.60 -31.95
N ARG A 454 -38.01 39.55 -31.50
CA ARG A 454 -38.43 40.89 -31.02
C ARG A 454 -39.15 41.68 -32.06
N HIS A 455 -38.79 41.54 -33.33
CA HIS A 455 -39.42 42.19 -34.46
C HIS A 455 -40.60 41.40 -35.07
N GLY A 456 -40.99 40.28 -34.48
CA GLY A 456 -42.08 39.45 -34.95
C GLY A 456 -41.77 38.64 -36.20
N LEU A 457 -40.49 38.52 -36.60
CA LEU A 457 -40.02 37.81 -37.78
C LEU A 457 -39.57 36.36 -37.47
N GLY A 458 -39.48 35.99 -36.20
CA GLY A 458 -39.07 34.65 -35.69
C GLY A 458 -40.13 34.05 -34.78
N THR A 459 -40.06 32.73 -34.60
CA THR A 459 -40.95 32.02 -33.68
C THR A 459 -40.36 31.85 -32.28
N LEU A 460 -41.19 31.69 -31.25
CA LEU A 460 -40.75 31.34 -29.90
C LEU A 460 -39.99 29.99 -29.89
N THR A 461 -40.39 29.04 -30.72
CA THR A 461 -39.74 27.74 -30.85
C THR A 461 -38.30 27.88 -31.30
N ASP A 462 -38.02 28.74 -32.28
CA ASP A 462 -36.66 29.00 -32.76
C ASP A 462 -35.79 29.65 -31.68
N LEU A 463 -36.37 30.64 -30.95
CA LEU A 463 -35.68 31.31 -29.84
C LEU A 463 -35.30 30.31 -28.74
N LEU A 464 -36.22 29.43 -28.32
CA LEU A 464 -35.97 28.43 -27.29
C LEU A 464 -34.95 27.39 -27.77
N ALA A 465 -35.00 26.99 -29.03
CA ALA A 465 -34.02 26.09 -29.62
C ALA A 465 -32.60 26.72 -29.62
N ALA A 466 -32.47 27.93 -30.11
CA ALA A 466 -31.17 28.64 -30.11
C ALA A 466 -30.62 28.87 -28.69
N ARG A 467 -31.48 29.17 -27.72
CA ARG A 467 -31.10 29.32 -26.32
C ARG A 467 -30.57 28.02 -25.73
N ARG A 468 -31.24 26.90 -26.02
CA ARG A 468 -30.78 25.56 -25.59
C ARG A 468 -29.43 25.21 -26.18
N GLU A 469 -29.21 25.44 -27.49
CA GLU A 469 -27.92 25.19 -28.12
C GLU A 469 -26.79 26.07 -27.56
N LEU A 470 -27.06 27.34 -27.25
CA LEU A 470 -26.08 28.21 -26.59
C LEU A 470 -25.72 27.67 -25.18
N SER A 471 -26.71 27.29 -24.38
CA SER A 471 -26.46 26.70 -23.05
C SER A 471 -25.61 25.44 -23.18
N ARG A 472 -25.94 24.55 -24.13
CA ARG A 472 -25.17 23.34 -24.43
C ARG A 472 -23.75 23.65 -24.86
N ALA A 473 -23.53 24.63 -25.73
CA ALA A 473 -22.21 25.06 -26.17
C ALA A 473 -21.34 25.52 -24.99
N ARG A 474 -21.90 26.31 -24.07
CA ARG A 474 -21.21 26.76 -22.85
C ARG A 474 -20.86 25.60 -21.89
N PHE A 475 -21.73 24.60 -21.73
CA PHE A 475 -21.40 23.38 -21.00
C PHE A 475 -20.26 22.61 -21.64
N VAL A 476 -20.27 22.47 -22.97
CA VAL A 476 -19.21 21.79 -23.73
C VAL A 476 -17.87 22.51 -23.55
N GLU A 477 -17.84 23.84 -23.56
CA GLU A 477 -16.63 24.62 -23.34
C GLU A 477 -16.03 24.36 -21.94
N VAL A 478 -16.90 24.41 -20.88
CA VAL A 478 -16.47 24.12 -19.50
C VAL A 478 -15.90 22.70 -19.39
N ASP A 479 -16.56 21.71 -19.98
CA ASP A 479 -16.11 20.32 -19.97
C ASP A 479 -14.78 20.14 -20.72
N THR A 480 -14.65 20.78 -21.86
CA THR A 480 -13.44 20.67 -22.69
C THR A 480 -12.24 21.31 -21.99
N LYS A 481 -12.45 22.45 -21.30
CA LYS A 481 -11.41 23.07 -20.48
C LYS A 481 -11.00 22.17 -19.32
N LEU A 482 -11.95 21.55 -18.62
CA LEU A 482 -11.66 20.57 -17.59
C LEU A 482 -10.85 19.39 -18.15
N GLN A 483 -11.26 18.83 -19.30
CA GLN A 483 -10.55 17.72 -19.96
C GLN A 483 -9.10 18.09 -20.26
N LEU A 484 -8.84 19.30 -20.79
CA LEU A 484 -7.48 19.77 -21.07
C LEU A 484 -6.64 19.87 -19.80
N MET A 485 -7.18 20.46 -18.74
CA MET A 485 -6.45 20.60 -17.47
C MET A 485 -6.15 19.24 -16.83
N ASN A 486 -7.13 18.33 -16.83
CA ASN A 486 -6.92 16.97 -16.31
C ASN A 486 -5.94 16.16 -17.18
N ALA A 487 -6.00 16.26 -18.50
CA ALA A 487 -5.06 15.60 -19.39
C ALA A 487 -3.62 16.12 -19.17
N SER A 488 -3.46 17.43 -18.98
CA SER A 488 -2.17 18.04 -18.66
C SER A 488 -1.61 17.58 -17.32
N ALA A 489 -2.48 17.48 -16.29
CA ALA A 489 -2.11 16.94 -14.99
C ALA A 489 -1.72 15.44 -15.08
N ALA A 490 -2.46 14.66 -15.88
CA ALA A 490 -2.16 13.24 -16.12
C ALA A 490 -0.82 13.07 -16.87
N LEU A 491 -0.52 13.93 -17.84
CA LEU A 491 0.77 13.91 -18.52
C LEU A 491 1.92 14.23 -17.57
N ALA A 492 1.79 15.25 -16.72
CA ALA A 492 2.78 15.57 -15.69
C ALA A 492 2.99 14.39 -14.71
N PHE A 493 1.93 13.74 -14.28
CA PHE A 493 1.98 12.56 -13.43
C PHE A 493 2.64 11.35 -14.10
N THR A 494 2.31 11.07 -15.38
CA THR A 494 2.85 9.92 -16.11
C THR A 494 4.32 10.12 -16.50
N THR A 495 4.78 11.36 -16.63
CA THR A 495 6.21 11.69 -16.86
C THR A 495 7.04 11.74 -15.57
N GLY A 496 6.41 11.58 -14.40
CA GLY A 496 7.11 11.68 -13.13
C GLY A 496 7.48 13.11 -12.72
N ASN A 497 7.00 14.12 -13.45
CA ASN A 497 7.19 15.51 -13.08
C ASN A 497 6.20 15.90 -11.98
N SER A 498 6.70 16.45 -10.88
CA SER A 498 5.84 17.16 -9.90
C SER A 498 5.42 18.50 -10.51
N PRO A 499 4.19 19.00 -10.22
CA PRO A 499 3.80 20.33 -10.68
C PRO A 499 4.81 21.38 -10.20
N PRO A 500 5.06 22.47 -10.98
CA PRO A 500 5.97 23.54 -10.60
C PRO A 500 5.50 24.18 -9.30
N GLY A 501 6.27 24.07 -8.24
CA GLY A 501 5.98 24.66 -6.91
C GLY A 501 6.54 23.89 -5.72
N GLN A 502 7.00 22.66 -5.90
CA GLN A 502 7.58 21.86 -4.82
C GLN A 502 8.97 21.36 -5.19
N SER A 503 9.97 22.22 -5.03
CA SER A 503 11.31 21.70 -4.72
C SER A 503 11.24 21.12 -3.32
N PRO A 504 11.67 19.85 -3.06
CA PRO A 504 11.84 19.38 -1.72
C PRO A 504 12.80 20.33 -1.00
N GLY A 505 12.29 21.00 0.03
CA GLY A 505 13.10 21.90 0.85
C GLY A 505 14.38 21.18 1.28
N ARG A 506 15.51 21.88 1.13
CA ARG A 506 16.84 21.49 1.63
C ARG A 506 16.85 21.26 3.13
#